data_a3747620c82880f5ef0cfd0f84b6d40e
#
_entry.id   a3747620c82880f5ef0cfd0f84b6d40e
#
_cell.length_a   1.000
_cell.length_b   1.000
_cell.length_c   1.000
_cell.angle_alpha   90.00
_cell.angle_beta   90.00
_cell.angle_gamma   90.00
#
_symmetry.space_group_name_H-M   'P 1'
#
loop_
_entity.id
_entity.type
_entity.pdbx_description
1 polymer ?
#
loop_
_entity_poly.entity_id
_entity_poly.type
_entity_poly.pdbx_seq_one_letter_code
_entity_poly.pdbx_strand_id
1 'polypeptide(L)'
;MYIQRQIKSLDRHLFNGAILAILALLYSPLLLHWLDGWLHKNISTEHEYFSHGMIGLPFAAYIAWTNRKLWQRLPDTNQPIGAILLLLGGVLYLSNVAEAVNLSLPIILAGLCLWLKGIPGCKLQGFPLLLVLLATPTPVPYLIAPYTLPLQSFIAGTAAFILSQFGMQVVVEQINLYVNGRIVEVAPYCAGLKMLFTTLYVGLMLLYWTGAISQRRKIILFLSSATVISISGNIIRNTLLTFFHGTGNEGAFAWLHEGWGGDLYSASILLLLVPVLNAIDSYFPEEEKNSQEERKNHQEETGT
;
A
#
# COMPACT_ATOMS: atom_id res chain seq x y z
N MET A 1 36.67 -4.54 -31.41
CA MET A 1 36.20 -4.71 -29.97
C MET A 1 35.18 -3.65 -29.53
N TYR A 2 35.33 -2.35 -29.88
CA TYR A 2 34.39 -1.28 -29.52
C TYR A 2 33.00 -1.42 -30.19
N ILE A 3 32.93 -1.71 -31.46
CA ILE A 3 31.70 -1.90 -32.25
C ILE A 3 30.86 -3.08 -31.74
N GLN A 4 31.49 -4.21 -31.41
CA GLN A 4 30.77 -5.37 -30.83
C GLN A 4 30.16 -5.09 -29.45
N ARG A 5 30.79 -4.25 -28.65
CA ARG A 5 30.18 -3.80 -27.35
C ARG A 5 28.98 -2.89 -27.57
N GLN A 6 29.02 -2.03 -28.58
CA GLN A 6 27.89 -1.15 -28.91
C GLN A 6 26.70 -1.95 -29.46
N ILE A 7 26.92 -2.90 -30.35
CA ILE A 7 25.87 -3.77 -30.89
C ILE A 7 25.23 -4.57 -29.76
N LYS A 8 26.01 -5.19 -28.90
CA LYS A 8 25.50 -5.96 -27.76
C LYS A 8 24.71 -5.11 -26.73
N SER A 9 25.04 -3.84 -26.57
CA SER A 9 24.29 -2.91 -25.74
C SER A 9 22.97 -2.49 -26.40
N LEU A 10 22.96 -2.28 -27.72
CA LEU A 10 21.78 -1.91 -28.50
C LEU A 10 20.74 -3.06 -28.50
N ASP A 11 21.19 -4.30 -28.73
CA ASP A 11 20.33 -5.49 -28.68
C ASP A 11 19.69 -5.67 -27.29
N ARG A 12 20.43 -5.40 -26.21
CA ARG A 12 19.90 -5.47 -24.85
C ARG A 12 18.85 -4.39 -24.57
N HIS A 13 19.05 -3.18 -25.04
CA HIS A 13 18.07 -2.09 -24.90
C HIS A 13 16.79 -2.38 -25.69
N LEU A 14 16.93 -2.91 -26.91
CA LEU A 14 15.80 -3.32 -27.73
C LEU A 14 15.03 -4.47 -27.10
N PHE A 15 15.71 -5.48 -26.56
CA PHE A 15 15.09 -6.61 -25.87
C PHE A 15 14.31 -6.16 -24.62
N ASN A 16 14.92 -5.34 -23.76
CA ASN A 16 14.23 -4.82 -22.59
C ASN A 16 13.05 -3.91 -22.97
N GLY A 17 13.21 -3.10 -24.01
CA GLY A 17 12.12 -2.27 -24.57
C GLY A 17 10.97 -3.11 -25.10
N ALA A 18 11.27 -4.20 -25.79
CA ALA A 18 10.26 -5.14 -26.29
C ALA A 18 9.48 -5.82 -25.14
N ILE A 19 10.17 -6.28 -24.09
CA ILE A 19 9.51 -6.85 -22.91
C ILE A 19 8.56 -5.83 -22.26
N LEU A 20 9.03 -4.60 -22.04
CA LEU A 20 8.20 -3.55 -21.47
C LEU A 20 6.99 -3.21 -22.34
N ALA A 21 7.18 -3.15 -23.68
CA ALA A 21 6.09 -2.91 -24.61
C ALA A 21 5.05 -4.04 -24.60
N ILE A 22 5.48 -5.29 -24.57
CA ILE A 22 4.59 -6.46 -24.48
C ILE A 22 3.81 -6.42 -23.15
N LEU A 23 4.48 -6.16 -22.02
CA LEU A 23 3.82 -6.03 -20.73
C LEU A 23 2.80 -4.89 -20.73
N ALA A 24 3.16 -3.73 -21.28
CA ALA A 24 2.25 -2.60 -21.38
C ALA A 24 1.02 -2.93 -22.23
N LEU A 25 1.20 -3.60 -23.36
CA LEU A 25 0.09 -4.03 -24.23
C LEU A 25 -0.83 -5.06 -23.54
N LEU A 26 -0.25 -6.06 -22.86
CA LEU A 26 -1.01 -7.13 -22.23
C LEU A 26 -1.76 -6.63 -20.99
N TYR A 27 -1.10 -5.80 -20.16
CA TYR A 27 -1.66 -5.39 -18.86
C TYR A 27 -2.33 -4.03 -18.87
N SER A 28 -2.26 -3.24 -19.94
CA SER A 28 -2.96 -1.95 -20.00
C SER A 28 -4.47 -2.06 -19.80
N PRO A 29 -5.20 -3.07 -20.37
CA PRO A 29 -6.64 -3.19 -20.10
C PRO A 29 -6.92 -3.48 -18.63
N LEU A 30 -6.10 -4.35 -18.00
CA LEU A 30 -6.23 -4.69 -16.58
C LEU A 30 -5.96 -3.48 -15.68
N LEU A 31 -4.87 -2.76 -15.93
CA LEU A 31 -4.51 -1.57 -15.15
C LEU A 31 -5.53 -0.43 -15.32
N LEU A 32 -6.09 -0.26 -16.51
CA LEU A 32 -7.17 0.68 -16.76
C LEU A 32 -8.45 0.27 -16.02
N HIS A 33 -8.78 -1.02 -15.99
CA HIS A 33 -9.91 -1.53 -15.22
C HIS A 33 -9.72 -1.29 -13.71
N TRP A 34 -8.51 -1.51 -13.16
CA TRP A 34 -8.22 -1.18 -11.77
C TRP A 34 -8.38 0.31 -11.50
N LEU A 35 -7.81 1.15 -12.36
CA LEU A 35 -7.90 2.60 -12.23
C LEU A 35 -9.37 3.08 -12.25
N ASP A 36 -10.16 2.54 -13.15
CA ASP A 36 -11.59 2.84 -13.24
C ASP A 36 -12.33 2.43 -11.96
N GLY A 37 -12.06 1.22 -11.44
CA GLY A 37 -12.61 0.74 -10.18
C GLY A 37 -12.19 1.55 -8.96
N TRP A 38 -10.99 2.14 -8.96
CA TRP A 38 -10.52 3.03 -7.88
C TRP A 38 -11.13 4.43 -7.92
N LEU A 39 -11.42 4.93 -9.12
CA LEU A 39 -12.00 6.26 -9.34
C LEU A 39 -13.54 6.24 -9.17
N HIS A 40 -14.19 5.22 -9.71
CA HIS A 40 -15.64 5.08 -9.67
C HIS A 40 -16.04 4.06 -8.60
N LYS A 41 -16.29 4.53 -7.40
CA LYS A 41 -16.63 3.72 -6.19
C LYS A 41 -17.78 2.71 -6.36
N ASN A 42 -18.42 2.66 -7.52
CA ASN A 42 -19.63 1.86 -7.79
C ASN A 42 -19.38 0.51 -8.50
N ILE A 43 -18.12 0.18 -8.89
CA ILE A 43 -17.86 -0.99 -9.74
C ILE A 43 -17.73 -2.28 -8.92
N SER A 44 -17.01 -2.25 -7.82
CA SER A 44 -17.00 -3.33 -6.83
C SER A 44 -16.36 -2.88 -5.52
N THR A 45 -16.82 -3.42 -4.40
CA THR A 45 -16.24 -3.21 -3.09
C THR A 45 -14.78 -3.70 -3.00
N GLU A 46 -14.38 -4.67 -3.83
CA GLU A 46 -12.99 -5.15 -3.90
C GLU A 46 -12.02 -4.05 -4.30
N HIS A 47 -12.33 -3.32 -5.37
CA HIS A 47 -11.47 -2.24 -5.86
C HIS A 47 -11.32 -1.11 -4.85
N GLU A 48 -12.32 -0.86 -4.01
CA GLU A 48 -12.24 0.17 -2.98
C GLU A 48 -11.14 -0.07 -1.96
N TYR A 49 -10.94 -1.33 -1.54
CA TYR A 49 -9.89 -1.67 -0.57
C TYR A 49 -8.48 -1.45 -1.11
N PHE A 50 -8.29 -1.48 -2.41
CA PHE A 50 -7.00 -1.36 -3.09
C PHE A 50 -6.77 0.00 -3.75
N SER A 51 -7.60 1.00 -3.47
CA SER A 51 -7.47 2.35 -4.03
C SER A 51 -6.12 3.04 -3.76
N HIS A 52 -5.39 2.60 -2.73
CA HIS A 52 -4.02 3.02 -2.48
C HIS A 52 -3.05 2.64 -3.61
N GLY A 53 -3.40 1.66 -4.45
CA GLY A 53 -2.66 1.30 -5.66
C GLY A 53 -2.52 2.46 -6.65
N MET A 54 -3.46 3.41 -6.65
CA MET A 54 -3.39 4.61 -7.51
C MET A 54 -2.12 5.45 -7.24
N ILE A 55 -1.66 5.50 -6.00
CA ILE A 55 -0.41 6.18 -5.62
C ILE A 55 0.77 5.20 -5.67
N GLY A 56 0.53 3.97 -5.24
CA GLY A 56 1.58 2.97 -5.05
C GLY A 56 2.16 2.41 -6.32
N LEU A 57 1.37 2.18 -7.38
CA LEU A 57 1.90 1.66 -8.64
C LEU A 57 2.83 2.67 -9.35
N PRO A 58 2.49 3.97 -9.47
CA PRO A 58 3.44 4.97 -9.96
C PRO A 58 4.71 5.06 -9.12
N PHE A 59 4.59 4.95 -7.79
CA PHE A 59 5.75 4.95 -6.90
C PHE A 59 6.62 3.70 -7.09
N ALA A 60 6.03 2.51 -7.23
CA ALA A 60 6.76 1.28 -7.55
C ALA A 60 7.50 1.40 -8.89
N ALA A 61 6.85 1.96 -9.91
CA ALA A 61 7.47 2.22 -11.21
C ALA A 61 8.63 3.22 -11.11
N TYR A 62 8.48 4.28 -10.30
CA TYR A 62 9.54 5.24 -10.03
C TYR A 62 10.76 4.58 -9.38
N ILE A 63 10.57 3.74 -8.36
CA ILE A 63 11.66 3.01 -7.70
C ILE A 63 12.34 2.06 -8.69
N ALA A 64 11.57 1.29 -9.45
CA ALA A 64 12.10 0.38 -10.47
C ALA A 64 12.94 1.14 -11.52
N TRP A 65 12.48 2.32 -11.94
CA TRP A 65 13.22 3.20 -12.84
C TRP A 65 14.51 3.75 -12.20
N THR A 66 14.48 4.13 -10.95
CA THR A 66 15.66 4.63 -10.21
C THR A 66 16.71 3.53 -10.10
N ASN A 67 16.28 2.29 -9.88
CA ASN A 67 17.13 1.10 -9.80
C ASN A 67 17.73 0.65 -11.15
N ARG A 68 17.37 1.26 -12.29
CA ARG A 68 17.75 0.79 -13.63
C ARG A 68 19.26 0.69 -13.86
N LYS A 69 20.05 1.60 -13.26
CA LYS A 69 21.51 1.57 -13.39
C LYS A 69 22.12 0.39 -12.62
N LEU A 70 21.61 0.10 -11.43
CA LEU A 70 22.00 -1.05 -10.62
C LEU A 70 21.56 -2.36 -11.30
N TRP A 71 20.33 -2.39 -11.81
CA TRP A 71 19.81 -3.52 -12.59
C TRP A 71 20.70 -3.90 -13.76
N GLN A 72 21.19 -2.93 -14.52
CA GLN A 72 22.08 -3.18 -15.66
C GLN A 72 23.44 -3.76 -15.26
N ARG A 73 23.90 -3.51 -14.02
CA ARG A 73 25.17 -4.03 -13.51
C ARG A 73 25.08 -5.47 -12.98
N LEU A 74 23.86 -5.95 -12.70
CA LEU A 74 23.65 -7.31 -12.26
C LEU A 74 23.96 -8.31 -13.39
N PRO A 75 24.50 -9.49 -13.08
CA PRO A 75 24.74 -10.53 -14.06
C PRO A 75 23.42 -11.02 -14.64
N ASP A 76 23.42 -11.33 -15.92
CA ASP A 76 22.30 -12.02 -16.57
C ASP A 76 22.30 -13.48 -16.12
N THR A 77 21.13 -13.96 -15.71
CA THR A 77 20.95 -15.35 -15.27
C THR A 77 19.69 -15.91 -15.91
N ASN A 78 19.64 -17.21 -16.11
CA ASN A 78 18.44 -17.91 -16.58
C ASN A 78 17.98 -18.86 -15.47
N GLN A 79 17.31 -18.33 -14.46
CA GLN A 79 16.85 -19.14 -13.33
C GLN A 79 15.58 -19.92 -13.71
N PRO A 80 15.56 -21.28 -13.62
CA PRO A 80 14.39 -22.08 -13.99
C PRO A 80 13.12 -21.69 -13.21
N ILE A 81 13.27 -21.30 -11.94
CA ILE A 81 12.15 -20.84 -11.11
C ILE A 81 11.47 -19.62 -11.75
N GLY A 82 12.25 -18.72 -12.37
CA GLY A 82 11.71 -17.58 -13.10
C GLY A 82 10.81 -18.01 -14.27
N ALA A 83 11.25 -19.03 -15.05
CA ALA A 83 10.44 -19.59 -16.14
C ALA A 83 9.14 -20.23 -15.62
N ILE A 84 9.20 -20.94 -14.50
CA ILE A 84 8.01 -21.56 -13.87
C ILE A 84 7.01 -20.46 -13.46
N LEU A 85 7.48 -19.37 -12.85
CA LEU A 85 6.61 -18.23 -12.49
C LEU A 85 6.02 -17.55 -13.71
N LEU A 86 6.79 -17.40 -14.79
CA LEU A 86 6.28 -16.84 -16.06
C LEU A 86 5.18 -17.72 -16.66
N LEU A 87 5.38 -19.06 -16.68
CA LEU A 87 4.37 -20.00 -17.12
C LEU A 87 3.12 -19.93 -16.23
N LEU A 88 3.30 -19.96 -14.91
CA LEU A 88 2.18 -19.83 -13.96
C LEU A 88 1.42 -18.54 -14.16
N GLY A 89 2.13 -17.39 -14.24
CA GLY A 89 1.51 -16.11 -14.49
C GLY A 89 0.77 -16.06 -15.83
N GLY A 90 1.32 -16.68 -16.88
CA GLY A 90 0.65 -16.83 -18.18
C GLY A 90 -0.64 -17.66 -18.09
N VAL A 91 -0.62 -18.79 -17.37
CA VAL A 91 -1.81 -19.61 -17.13
C VAL A 91 -2.88 -18.82 -16.34
N LEU A 92 -2.47 -18.12 -15.30
CA LEU A 92 -3.37 -17.29 -14.51
C LEU A 92 -3.98 -16.16 -15.36
N TYR A 93 -3.19 -15.52 -16.21
CA TYR A 93 -3.67 -14.48 -17.12
C TYR A 93 -4.72 -15.02 -18.11
N LEU A 94 -4.53 -16.23 -18.59
CA LEU A 94 -5.44 -16.89 -19.56
C LEU A 94 -6.62 -17.60 -18.90
N SER A 95 -6.68 -17.66 -17.57
CA SER A 95 -7.72 -18.43 -16.83
C SER A 95 -9.14 -17.84 -16.96
N ASN A 96 -9.27 -16.62 -17.37
CA ASN A 96 -10.54 -15.87 -17.41
C ASN A 96 -11.22 -15.70 -16.03
N VAL A 97 -10.50 -15.97 -14.93
CA VAL A 97 -10.93 -15.74 -13.56
C VAL A 97 -10.32 -14.43 -13.08
N ALA A 98 -11.16 -13.46 -12.71
CA ALA A 98 -10.73 -12.08 -12.43
C ALA A 98 -9.59 -12.01 -11.40
N GLU A 99 -9.71 -12.74 -10.29
CA GLU A 99 -8.72 -12.76 -9.22
C GLU A 99 -7.38 -13.38 -9.68
N ALA A 100 -7.45 -14.41 -10.52
CA ALA A 100 -6.27 -15.05 -11.09
C ALA A 100 -5.56 -14.12 -12.09
N VAL A 101 -6.34 -13.42 -12.93
CA VAL A 101 -5.80 -12.41 -13.86
C VAL A 101 -5.15 -11.28 -13.09
N ASN A 102 -5.76 -10.80 -11.99
CA ASN A 102 -5.16 -9.79 -11.13
C ASN A 102 -3.81 -10.26 -10.56
N LEU A 103 -3.76 -11.46 -9.98
CA LEU A 103 -2.55 -12.03 -9.41
C LEU A 103 -1.47 -12.36 -10.46
N SER A 104 -1.83 -12.51 -11.73
CA SER A 104 -0.85 -12.80 -12.79
C SER A 104 0.20 -11.71 -12.93
N LEU A 105 -0.17 -10.42 -12.73
CA LEU A 105 0.73 -9.28 -12.87
C LEU A 105 1.94 -9.34 -11.91
N PRO A 106 1.77 -9.40 -10.58
CA PRO A 106 2.91 -9.48 -9.67
C PRO A 106 3.73 -10.76 -9.87
N ILE A 107 3.09 -11.88 -10.25
CA ILE A 107 3.78 -13.15 -10.51
C ILE A 107 4.65 -13.05 -11.76
N ILE A 108 4.15 -12.48 -12.85
CA ILE A 108 4.94 -12.28 -14.09
C ILE A 108 6.10 -11.31 -13.84
N LEU A 109 5.89 -10.22 -13.11
CA LEU A 109 6.96 -9.28 -12.77
C LEU A 109 8.05 -9.94 -11.92
N ALA A 110 7.68 -10.74 -10.92
CA ALA A 110 8.62 -11.51 -10.12
C ALA A 110 9.34 -12.58 -10.96
N GLY A 111 8.60 -13.28 -11.83
CA GLY A 111 9.14 -14.24 -12.79
C GLY A 111 10.18 -13.62 -13.72
N LEU A 112 9.91 -12.43 -14.27
CA LEU A 112 10.86 -11.69 -15.11
C LEU A 112 12.11 -11.29 -14.33
N CYS A 113 11.96 -10.82 -13.10
CA CYS A 113 13.10 -10.47 -12.26
C CYS A 113 14.01 -11.68 -12.00
N LEU A 114 13.42 -12.83 -11.66
CA LEU A 114 14.15 -14.08 -11.44
C LEU A 114 14.75 -14.63 -12.71
N TRP A 115 14.02 -14.62 -13.83
CA TRP A 115 14.49 -15.12 -15.10
C TRP A 115 15.68 -14.32 -15.62
N LEU A 116 15.58 -12.97 -15.61
CA LEU A 116 16.59 -12.09 -16.20
C LEU A 116 17.82 -11.88 -15.32
N LYS A 117 17.63 -11.77 -14.00
CA LYS A 117 18.69 -11.35 -13.06
C LYS A 117 18.79 -12.22 -11.80
N GLY A 118 17.99 -13.28 -11.72
CA GLY A 118 17.99 -14.21 -10.59
C GLY A 118 17.60 -13.56 -9.26
N ILE A 119 18.05 -14.18 -8.16
CA ILE A 119 17.81 -13.69 -6.79
C ILE A 119 18.29 -12.25 -6.57
N PRO A 120 19.48 -11.81 -7.08
CA PRO A 120 19.89 -10.42 -6.96
C PRO A 120 18.92 -9.43 -7.59
N GLY A 121 18.32 -9.78 -8.74
CA GLY A 121 17.30 -8.95 -9.41
C GLY A 121 16.03 -8.84 -8.57
N CYS A 122 15.54 -9.96 -8.00
CA CYS A 122 14.39 -9.94 -7.10
C CYS A 122 14.67 -9.17 -5.80
N LYS A 123 15.87 -9.25 -5.23
CA LYS A 123 16.25 -8.46 -4.06
C LYS A 123 16.26 -6.96 -4.38
N LEU A 124 16.81 -6.57 -5.54
CA LEU A 124 16.87 -5.18 -5.98
C LEU A 124 15.46 -4.59 -6.22
N GLN A 125 14.56 -5.39 -6.82
CA GLN A 125 13.19 -4.98 -7.13
C GLN A 125 12.17 -5.47 -6.09
N GLY A 126 12.61 -5.99 -4.96
CA GLY A 126 11.74 -6.61 -3.96
C GLY A 126 10.71 -5.65 -3.40
N PHE A 127 11.09 -4.41 -3.12
CA PHE A 127 10.15 -3.42 -2.61
C PHE A 127 9.14 -2.95 -3.68
N PRO A 128 9.51 -2.57 -4.91
CA PRO A 128 8.54 -2.36 -6.00
C PRO A 128 7.59 -3.54 -6.21
N LEU A 129 8.10 -4.78 -6.23
CA LEU A 129 7.27 -5.99 -6.37
C LEU A 129 6.28 -6.15 -5.22
N LEU A 130 6.72 -5.87 -3.98
CA LEU A 130 5.84 -5.87 -2.81
C LEU A 130 4.72 -4.84 -2.95
N LEU A 131 5.03 -3.62 -3.40
CA LEU A 131 4.02 -2.58 -3.62
C LEU A 131 3.01 -2.99 -4.68
N VAL A 132 3.46 -3.59 -5.79
CA VAL A 132 2.55 -4.10 -6.83
C VAL A 132 1.67 -5.21 -6.27
N LEU A 133 2.22 -6.16 -5.51
CA LEU A 133 1.46 -7.25 -4.90
C LEU A 133 0.39 -6.73 -3.93
N LEU A 134 0.75 -5.78 -3.07
CA LEU A 134 -0.18 -5.17 -2.11
C LEU A 134 -1.22 -4.26 -2.75
N ALA A 135 -0.96 -3.73 -3.95
CA ALA A 135 -1.92 -2.94 -4.73
C ALA A 135 -2.84 -3.80 -5.61
N THR A 136 -2.54 -5.10 -5.73
CA THR A 136 -3.31 -6.02 -6.59
C THR A 136 -4.67 -6.33 -5.94
N PRO A 137 -5.81 -6.06 -6.60
CA PRO A 137 -7.13 -6.43 -6.09
C PRO A 137 -7.24 -7.95 -5.92
N THR A 138 -7.58 -8.36 -4.70
CA THR A 138 -7.72 -9.77 -4.31
C THR A 138 -8.90 -9.94 -3.36
N PRO A 139 -9.48 -11.15 -3.21
CA PRO A 139 -10.56 -11.39 -2.28
C PRO A 139 -10.15 -11.40 -0.80
N VAL A 140 -8.89 -11.09 -0.47
CA VAL A 140 -8.40 -11.06 0.93
C VAL A 140 -9.27 -10.23 1.86
N PRO A 141 -9.76 -9.02 1.50
CA PRO A 141 -10.64 -8.25 2.37
C PRO A 141 -11.93 -9.00 2.76
N TYR A 142 -12.51 -9.77 1.86
CA TYR A 142 -13.71 -10.58 2.16
C TYR A 142 -13.39 -11.75 3.07
N LEU A 143 -12.23 -12.38 2.91
CA LEU A 143 -11.78 -13.46 3.78
C LEU A 143 -11.54 -12.97 5.21
N ILE A 144 -11.14 -11.71 5.37
CA ILE A 144 -10.88 -11.09 6.67
C ILE A 144 -12.16 -10.48 7.28
N ALA A 145 -13.12 -10.07 6.47
CA ALA A 145 -14.34 -9.38 6.91
C ALA A 145 -15.05 -10.07 8.10
N PRO A 146 -15.25 -11.40 8.13
CA PRO A 146 -15.88 -12.07 9.28
C PRO A 146 -15.12 -11.89 10.61
N TYR A 147 -13.81 -11.68 10.54
CA TYR A 147 -12.95 -11.50 11.72
C TYR A 147 -12.87 -10.06 12.18
N THR A 148 -13.51 -9.11 11.47
CA THR A 148 -13.49 -7.68 11.83
C THR A 148 -14.60 -7.29 12.82
N LEU A 149 -15.54 -8.18 13.13
CA LEU A 149 -16.62 -7.92 14.08
C LEU A 149 -16.16 -7.34 15.43
N PRO A 150 -15.10 -7.86 16.09
CA PRO A 150 -14.63 -7.26 17.33
C PRO A 150 -14.16 -5.81 17.16
N LEU A 151 -13.49 -5.51 16.03
CA LEU A 151 -13.05 -4.15 15.72
C LEU A 151 -14.26 -3.23 15.44
N GLN A 152 -15.25 -3.71 14.68
CA GLN A 152 -16.49 -2.98 14.39
C GLN A 152 -17.23 -2.64 15.67
N SER A 153 -17.40 -3.63 16.55
CA SER A 153 -18.08 -3.44 17.85
C SER A 153 -17.30 -2.48 18.77
N PHE A 154 -15.96 -2.56 18.75
CA PHE A 154 -15.11 -1.62 19.49
C PHE A 154 -15.29 -0.18 19.00
N ILE A 155 -15.31 0.02 17.68
CA ILE A 155 -15.51 1.33 17.04
C ILE A 155 -16.91 1.85 17.35
N ALA A 156 -17.96 1.02 17.21
CA ALA A 156 -19.35 1.38 17.52
C ALA A 156 -19.50 1.78 18.97
N GLY A 157 -19.01 0.95 19.89
CA GLY A 157 -19.07 1.23 21.34
C GLY A 157 -18.34 2.50 21.73
N THR A 158 -17.15 2.73 21.16
CA THR A 158 -16.36 3.94 21.44
C THR A 158 -17.04 5.19 20.88
N ALA A 159 -17.58 5.13 19.66
CA ALA A 159 -18.32 6.23 19.05
C ALA A 159 -19.57 6.58 19.88
N ALA A 160 -20.33 5.57 20.31
CA ALA A 160 -21.49 5.78 21.19
C ALA A 160 -21.10 6.39 22.54
N PHE A 161 -20.01 5.91 23.14
CA PHE A 161 -19.49 6.48 24.40
C PHE A 161 -19.16 7.96 24.21
N ILE A 162 -18.44 8.32 23.14
CA ILE A 162 -18.11 9.72 22.85
C ILE A 162 -19.39 10.56 22.69
N LEU A 163 -20.36 10.09 21.89
CA LEU A 163 -21.62 10.81 21.64
C LEU A 163 -22.44 10.98 22.93
N SER A 164 -22.42 9.99 23.82
CA SER A 164 -23.11 10.09 25.12
C SER A 164 -22.55 11.20 26.01
N GLN A 165 -21.22 11.47 25.91
CA GLN A 165 -20.60 12.59 26.65
C GLN A 165 -21.09 13.97 26.14
N PHE A 166 -21.56 14.03 24.89
CA PHE A 166 -22.20 15.22 24.32
C PHE A 166 -23.71 15.26 24.51
N GLY A 167 -24.26 14.37 25.36
CA GLY A 167 -25.66 14.37 25.75
C GLY A 167 -26.59 13.68 24.71
N MET A 168 -26.05 12.97 23.74
CA MET A 168 -26.84 12.19 22.79
C MET A 168 -27.23 10.83 23.39
N GLN A 169 -28.48 10.41 23.24
CA GLN A 169 -28.90 9.06 23.59
C GLN A 169 -28.57 8.13 22.43
N VAL A 170 -27.58 7.28 22.61
CA VAL A 170 -27.15 6.28 21.63
C VAL A 170 -27.22 4.90 22.24
N VAL A 171 -27.94 4.00 21.59
CA VAL A 171 -27.99 2.57 21.95
C VAL A 171 -27.16 1.80 20.95
N VAL A 172 -26.31 0.90 21.46
CA VAL A 172 -25.44 0.07 20.62
C VAL A 172 -25.93 -1.37 20.65
N GLU A 173 -26.16 -1.92 19.50
CA GLU A 173 -26.44 -3.35 19.31
C GLU A 173 -25.41 -3.93 18.34
N GLN A 174 -24.40 -4.59 18.88
CA GLN A 174 -23.24 -5.11 18.12
C GLN A 174 -22.50 -4.01 17.34
N ILE A 175 -22.82 -3.87 16.05
CA ILE A 175 -22.21 -2.90 15.13
C ILE A 175 -23.18 -1.77 14.74
N ASN A 176 -24.42 -1.82 15.24
CA ASN A 176 -25.45 -0.83 14.93
C ASN A 176 -25.56 0.21 16.05
N LEU A 177 -25.58 1.46 15.66
CA LEU A 177 -25.78 2.63 16.52
C LEU A 177 -27.17 3.19 16.28
N TYR A 178 -28.02 3.14 17.28
CA TYR A 178 -29.37 3.70 17.25
C TYR A 178 -29.34 5.10 17.90
N VAL A 179 -29.65 6.11 17.12
CA VAL A 179 -29.66 7.51 17.57
C VAL A 179 -30.87 8.23 17.02
N ASN A 180 -31.73 8.80 17.90
CA ASN A 180 -32.93 9.54 17.53
C ASN A 180 -33.84 8.79 16.51
N GLY A 181 -34.02 7.47 16.68
CA GLY A 181 -34.83 6.63 15.80
C GLY A 181 -34.19 6.28 14.46
N ARG A 182 -32.92 6.59 14.26
CA ARG A 182 -32.15 6.28 13.07
C ARG A 182 -31.07 5.26 13.39
N ILE A 183 -30.66 4.49 12.37
CA ILE A 183 -29.67 3.41 12.51
C ILE A 183 -28.44 3.77 11.68
N VAL A 184 -27.27 3.70 12.29
CA VAL A 184 -25.97 3.79 11.61
C VAL A 184 -25.23 2.48 11.86
N GLU A 185 -24.99 1.73 10.79
CA GLU A 185 -24.21 0.50 10.84
C GLU A 185 -22.73 0.79 10.65
N VAL A 186 -21.89 0.25 11.53
CA VAL A 186 -20.42 0.22 11.34
C VAL A 186 -20.09 -1.01 10.49
N ALA A 187 -20.40 -0.94 9.20
CA ALA A 187 -20.13 -2.01 8.24
C ALA A 187 -18.62 -2.32 8.10
N PRO A 188 -18.19 -3.49 7.60
CA PRO A 188 -16.78 -3.88 7.49
C PRO A 188 -15.92 -2.85 6.75
N TYR A 189 -16.43 -2.25 5.68
CA TYR A 189 -15.76 -1.18 4.94
C TYR A 189 -15.75 0.15 5.72
N CYS A 190 -16.77 0.40 6.55
CA CYS A 190 -16.83 1.55 7.48
C CYS A 190 -15.99 1.32 8.75
N ALA A 191 -15.69 0.06 9.11
CA ALA A 191 -14.83 -0.30 10.23
C ALA A 191 -13.36 0.10 10.05
N GLY A 192 -13.02 0.80 8.97
CA GLY A 192 -11.69 1.32 8.72
C GLY A 192 -10.67 0.34 8.17
N LEU A 193 -11.10 -0.85 7.73
CA LEU A 193 -10.19 -1.82 7.13
C LEU A 193 -9.51 -1.23 5.87
N LYS A 194 -10.29 -0.56 5.01
CA LYS A 194 -9.78 0.20 3.86
C LYS A 194 -8.76 1.25 4.30
N MET A 195 -9.10 2.04 5.32
CA MET A 195 -8.23 3.09 5.84
C MET A 195 -6.95 2.50 6.47
N LEU A 196 -7.07 1.38 7.19
CA LEU A 196 -5.93 0.67 7.76
C LEU A 196 -4.96 0.17 6.67
N PHE A 197 -5.47 -0.50 5.64
CA PHE A 197 -4.64 -0.96 4.53
C PHE A 197 -3.96 0.19 3.80
N THR A 198 -4.70 1.26 3.52
CA THR A 198 -4.13 2.47 2.88
C THR A 198 -3.07 3.11 3.77
N THR A 199 -3.32 3.23 5.08
CA THR A 199 -2.39 3.84 6.03
C THR A 199 -1.10 3.03 6.17
N LEU A 200 -1.21 1.70 6.27
CA LEU A 200 -0.05 0.81 6.32
C LEU A 200 0.73 0.81 5.00
N TYR A 201 0.04 0.84 3.87
CA TYR A 201 0.66 0.88 2.55
C TYR A 201 1.45 2.18 2.34
N VAL A 202 0.83 3.33 2.62
CA VAL A 202 1.50 4.64 2.57
C VAL A 202 2.63 4.71 3.60
N GLY A 203 2.43 4.11 4.78
CA GLY A 203 3.46 3.97 5.79
C GLY A 203 4.70 3.22 5.28
N LEU A 204 4.52 2.11 4.56
CA LEU A 204 5.62 1.38 3.91
C LEU A 204 6.33 2.24 2.86
N MET A 205 5.58 3.01 2.07
CA MET A 205 6.16 3.95 1.10
C MET A 205 7.03 5.01 1.77
N LEU A 206 6.54 5.61 2.87
CA LEU A 206 7.28 6.61 3.65
C LEU A 206 8.55 6.03 4.27
N LEU A 207 8.47 4.84 4.89
CA LEU A 207 9.62 4.13 5.44
C LEU A 207 10.70 3.86 4.38
N TYR A 208 10.29 3.49 3.18
CA TYR A 208 11.23 3.28 2.09
C TYR A 208 11.85 4.60 1.60
N TRP A 209 11.00 5.63 1.45
CA TRP A 209 11.44 6.95 0.97
C TRP A 209 12.49 7.58 1.88
N THR A 210 12.32 7.44 3.20
CA THR A 210 13.23 8.00 4.20
C THR A 210 14.42 7.09 4.53
N GLY A 211 14.48 5.86 3.98
CA GLY A 211 15.51 4.87 4.32
C GLY A 211 15.28 4.14 5.65
N ALA A 212 14.26 4.54 6.41
CA ALA A 212 13.94 3.96 7.72
C ALA A 212 13.55 2.47 7.66
N ILE A 213 13.24 1.95 6.46
CA ILE A 213 12.91 0.53 6.24
C ILE A 213 14.07 -0.43 6.56
N SER A 214 15.29 0.07 6.71
CA SER A 214 16.45 -0.73 7.13
C SER A 214 16.45 -1.07 8.62
N GLN A 215 15.71 -0.31 9.45
CA GLN A 215 15.72 -0.39 10.90
C GLN A 215 14.45 -1.02 11.45
N ARG A 216 14.53 -2.28 11.93
CA ARG A 216 13.36 -3.02 12.45
C ARG A 216 12.59 -2.27 13.54
N ARG A 217 13.30 -1.57 14.45
CA ARG A 217 12.64 -0.80 15.53
C ARG A 217 11.78 0.32 14.97
N LYS A 218 12.30 1.09 13.99
CA LYS A 218 11.54 2.16 13.34
C LYS A 218 10.33 1.61 12.58
N ILE A 219 10.48 0.49 11.87
CA ILE A 219 9.36 -0.16 11.17
C ILE A 219 8.25 -0.52 12.16
N ILE A 220 8.57 -1.23 13.24
CA ILE A 220 7.58 -1.69 14.23
C ILE A 220 6.89 -0.49 14.87
N LEU A 221 7.65 0.48 15.36
CA LEU A 221 7.09 1.66 16.02
C LEU A 221 6.21 2.47 15.06
N PHE A 222 6.69 2.70 13.85
CA PHE A 222 5.95 3.51 12.90
C PHE A 222 4.67 2.81 12.41
N LEU A 223 4.72 1.53 12.03
CA LEU A 223 3.54 0.80 11.59
C LEU A 223 2.53 0.58 12.73
N SER A 224 2.99 0.39 13.97
CA SER A 224 2.11 0.36 15.14
C SER A 224 1.43 1.72 15.37
N SER A 225 2.18 2.81 15.29
CA SER A 225 1.63 4.17 15.38
C SER A 225 0.64 4.46 14.25
N ALA A 226 0.96 4.05 13.02
CA ALA A 226 0.08 4.17 11.86
C ALA A 226 -1.24 3.40 12.08
N THR A 227 -1.16 2.20 12.66
CA THR A 227 -2.35 1.40 13.03
C THR A 227 -3.22 2.14 14.06
N VAL A 228 -2.61 2.66 15.12
CA VAL A 228 -3.33 3.42 16.15
C VAL A 228 -3.98 4.68 15.56
N ILE A 229 -3.27 5.42 14.72
CA ILE A 229 -3.79 6.61 14.03
C ILE A 229 -4.97 6.23 13.14
N SER A 230 -4.86 5.14 12.36
CA SER A 230 -5.93 4.66 11.50
C SER A 230 -7.19 4.29 12.29
N ILE A 231 -7.05 3.53 13.38
CA ILE A 231 -8.18 3.13 14.22
C ILE A 231 -8.81 4.37 14.88
N SER A 232 -8.01 5.25 15.47
CA SER A 232 -8.49 6.49 16.12
C SER A 232 -9.21 7.39 15.12
N GLY A 233 -8.62 7.59 13.94
CA GLY A 233 -9.26 8.33 12.86
C GLY A 233 -10.59 7.70 12.45
N ASN A 234 -10.66 6.39 12.36
CA ASN A 234 -11.91 5.72 12.01
C ASN A 234 -12.99 5.84 13.11
N ILE A 235 -12.62 5.79 14.38
CA ILE A 235 -13.53 6.09 15.51
C ILE A 235 -14.11 7.49 15.35
N ILE A 236 -13.26 8.50 15.12
CA ILE A 236 -13.70 9.89 14.95
C ILE A 236 -14.64 10.01 13.75
N ARG A 237 -14.30 9.37 12.61
CA ARG A 237 -15.15 9.40 11.42
C ARG A 237 -16.53 8.80 11.70
N ASN A 238 -16.60 7.64 12.32
CA ASN A 238 -17.89 7.00 12.66
C ASN A 238 -18.69 7.79 13.69
N THR A 239 -18.01 8.43 14.66
CA THR A 239 -18.66 9.36 15.62
C THR A 239 -19.30 10.53 14.88
N LEU A 240 -18.60 11.17 13.94
CA LEU A 240 -19.12 12.29 13.15
C LEU A 240 -20.27 11.86 12.23
N LEU A 241 -20.16 10.71 11.59
CA LEU A 241 -21.23 10.16 10.72
C LEU A 241 -22.49 9.89 11.56
N THR A 242 -22.34 9.25 12.72
CA THR A 242 -23.47 8.99 13.62
C THR A 242 -24.09 10.28 14.16
N PHE A 243 -23.26 11.28 14.48
CA PHE A 243 -23.74 12.60 14.90
C PHE A 243 -24.56 13.29 13.80
N PHE A 244 -24.02 13.37 12.57
CA PHE A 244 -24.71 14.03 11.46
C PHE A 244 -26.02 13.32 11.10
N HIS A 245 -26.01 12.00 11.02
CA HIS A 245 -27.22 11.24 10.75
C HIS A 245 -28.26 11.37 11.86
N GLY A 246 -27.83 11.27 13.12
CA GLY A 246 -28.71 11.39 14.31
C GLY A 246 -29.29 12.77 14.50
N THR A 247 -28.63 13.83 14.06
CA THR A 247 -29.14 15.23 14.10
C THR A 247 -29.93 15.62 12.85
N GLY A 248 -30.07 14.70 11.87
CA GLY A 248 -30.81 14.99 10.63
C GLY A 248 -30.04 15.81 9.62
N ASN A 249 -28.73 16.01 9.81
CA ASN A 249 -27.88 16.73 8.85
C ASN A 249 -27.39 15.80 7.74
N GLU A 250 -28.35 15.43 6.86
CA GLU A 250 -28.07 14.48 5.75
C GLU A 250 -27.03 15.03 4.76
N GLY A 251 -26.94 16.34 4.59
CA GLY A 251 -25.93 16.95 3.71
C GLY A 251 -24.51 16.74 4.22
N ALA A 252 -24.27 16.94 5.52
CA ALA A 252 -22.97 16.70 6.13
C ALA A 252 -22.64 15.19 6.19
N PHE A 253 -23.67 14.34 6.44
CA PHE A 253 -23.53 12.89 6.38
C PHE A 253 -23.08 12.42 4.99
N ALA A 254 -23.80 12.79 3.93
CA ALA A 254 -23.49 12.40 2.56
C ALA A 254 -22.11 12.94 2.12
N TRP A 255 -21.77 14.17 2.51
CA TRP A 255 -20.47 14.77 2.21
C TRP A 255 -19.31 13.97 2.81
N LEU A 256 -19.42 13.53 4.08
CA LEU A 256 -18.36 12.78 4.77
C LEU A 256 -18.40 11.27 4.42
N HIS A 257 -19.57 10.71 4.12
CA HIS A 257 -19.73 9.28 3.86
C HIS A 257 -19.37 8.91 2.41
N GLU A 258 -19.97 9.58 1.43
CA GLU A 258 -19.87 9.25 0.00
C GLU A 258 -19.15 10.33 -0.82
N GLY A 259 -19.10 11.56 -0.28
CA GLY A 259 -18.55 12.71 -0.96
C GLY A 259 -17.03 12.85 -0.80
N TRP A 260 -16.50 13.90 -1.42
CA TRP A 260 -15.08 14.26 -1.37
C TRP A 260 -14.57 14.58 0.05
N GLY A 261 -15.47 14.87 1.00
CA GLY A 261 -15.13 15.06 2.40
C GLY A 261 -14.52 13.82 3.05
N GLY A 262 -15.00 12.63 2.67
CA GLY A 262 -14.40 11.37 3.12
C GLY A 262 -12.98 11.17 2.59
N ASP A 263 -12.72 11.60 1.36
CA ASP A 263 -11.38 11.52 0.76
C ASP A 263 -10.43 12.53 1.42
N LEU A 264 -10.90 13.78 1.66
CA LEU A 264 -10.15 14.80 2.38
C LEU A 264 -9.83 14.36 3.82
N TYR A 265 -10.80 13.77 4.51
CA TYR A 265 -10.61 13.20 5.84
C TYR A 265 -9.50 12.13 5.83
N SER A 266 -9.58 11.19 4.90
CA SER A 266 -8.58 10.13 4.74
C SER A 266 -7.19 10.70 4.43
N ALA A 267 -7.10 11.69 3.54
CA ALA A 267 -5.84 12.38 3.23
C ALA A 267 -5.26 13.08 4.48
N SER A 268 -6.10 13.71 5.31
CA SER A 268 -5.67 14.37 6.55
C SER A 268 -5.06 13.36 7.54
N ILE A 269 -5.64 12.18 7.66
CA ILE A 269 -5.10 11.10 8.50
C ILE A 269 -3.74 10.60 7.95
N LEU A 270 -3.60 10.47 6.63
CA LEU A 270 -2.33 10.07 6.01
C LEU A 270 -1.24 11.13 6.23
N LEU A 271 -1.59 12.41 6.21
CA LEU A 271 -0.66 13.50 6.49
C LEU A 271 -0.09 13.45 7.91
N LEU A 272 -0.85 12.92 8.90
CA LEU A 272 -0.36 12.74 10.27
C LEU A 272 0.79 11.71 10.37
N LEU A 273 0.97 10.85 9.39
CA LEU A 273 2.08 9.89 9.37
C LEU A 273 3.44 10.60 9.26
N VAL A 274 3.50 11.75 8.56
CA VAL A 274 4.76 12.48 8.35
C VAL A 274 5.36 13.00 9.67
N PRO A 275 4.65 13.77 10.51
CA PRO A 275 5.20 14.22 11.79
C PRO A 275 5.51 13.05 12.74
N VAL A 276 4.74 11.96 12.69
CA VAL A 276 5.02 10.77 13.50
C VAL A 276 6.33 10.10 13.07
N LEU A 277 6.56 9.96 11.76
CA LEU A 277 7.81 9.43 11.26
C LEU A 277 9.00 10.32 11.63
N ASN A 278 8.87 11.64 11.46
CA ASN A 278 9.88 12.60 11.86
C ASN A 278 10.20 12.55 13.37
N ALA A 279 9.17 12.38 14.20
CA ALA A 279 9.35 12.21 15.63
C ALA A 279 10.13 10.93 15.94
N ILE A 280 9.76 9.78 15.32
CA ILE A 280 10.48 8.52 15.49
C ILE A 280 11.93 8.65 15.02
N ASP A 281 12.17 9.31 13.89
CA ASP A 281 13.53 9.52 13.37
C ASP A 281 14.37 10.41 14.29
N SER A 282 13.77 11.39 14.95
CA SER A 282 14.47 12.25 15.92
C SER A 282 14.81 11.51 17.23
N TYR A 283 13.98 10.56 17.67
CA TYR A 283 14.24 9.74 18.86
C TYR A 283 15.24 8.60 18.60
N PHE A 284 15.33 8.14 17.36
CA PHE A 284 16.25 7.07 16.95
C PHE A 284 17.11 7.57 15.76
N PRO A 285 18.03 8.52 16.00
CA PRO A 285 18.92 9.00 14.93
C PRO A 285 19.75 7.84 14.38
N GLU A 286 20.07 7.90 13.09
CA GLU A 286 20.79 6.81 12.41
C GLU A 286 22.15 6.53 13.04
N GLU A 287 22.45 5.26 13.26
CA GLU A 287 23.80 4.78 13.67
C GLU A 287 24.88 5.06 12.61
N GLU A 288 24.51 5.57 11.43
CA GLU A 288 25.45 5.95 10.36
C GLU A 288 26.43 7.05 10.77
N LYS A 289 26.03 7.96 11.67
CA LYS A 289 26.97 8.96 12.19
C LYS A 289 28.10 8.32 13.00
N ASN A 290 27.81 7.30 13.79
CA ASN A 290 28.79 6.62 14.61
C ASN A 290 29.79 5.82 13.74
N SER A 291 29.30 5.14 12.70
CA SER A 291 30.20 4.39 11.80
C SER A 291 31.05 5.28 10.88
N GLN A 292 30.63 6.50 10.58
CA GLN A 292 31.47 7.46 9.86
C GLN A 292 32.48 8.17 10.78
N GLU A 293 32.14 8.44 12.02
CA GLU A 293 33.05 8.93 13.03
C GLU A 293 34.07 7.87 13.42
N GLU A 294 33.68 6.61 13.59
CA GLU A 294 34.62 5.50 13.82
C GLU A 294 35.55 5.28 12.63
N ARG A 295 35.07 5.39 11.39
CA ARG A 295 35.95 5.33 10.20
C ARG A 295 36.87 6.52 10.07
N LYS A 296 36.47 7.73 10.44
CA LYS A 296 37.30 8.91 10.48
C LYS A 296 38.38 8.79 11.56
N ASN A 297 38.02 8.40 12.76
CA ASN A 297 38.94 8.19 13.87
C ASN A 297 39.96 7.08 13.55
N HIS A 298 39.52 6.00 12.90
CA HIS A 298 40.44 4.93 12.49
C HIS A 298 41.37 5.33 11.32
N GLN A 299 40.95 6.27 10.45
CA GLN A 299 41.81 6.83 9.41
C GLN A 299 42.80 7.88 9.96
N GLU A 300 42.45 8.61 11.00
CA GLU A 300 43.36 9.53 11.70
C GLU A 300 44.38 8.79 12.55
N GLU A 301 44.05 7.64 13.16
CA GLU A 301 44.98 6.80 13.93
C GLU A 301 45.95 6.00 13.03
N THR A 302 45.57 5.66 11.80
CA THR A 302 46.41 4.91 10.86
C THR A 302 47.21 5.80 9.91
N GLY A 303 47.02 7.12 9.97
CA GLY A 303 47.72 8.11 9.12
C GLY A 303 48.92 8.78 9.77
N THR A 304 49.36 8.33 10.94
CA THR A 304 50.64 8.66 11.57
C THR A 304 51.55 7.44 11.49
#